data_4a2f2bf2f8f92d0be78ee141dbbdd30d
#
_entry.id   4a2f2bf2f8f92d0be78ee141dbbdd30d
#
_cell.length_a   1.000
_cell.length_b   1.000
_cell.length_c   1.000
_cell.angle_alpha   90.00
_cell.angle_beta   90.00
_cell.angle_gamma   90.00
#
_symmetry.space_group_name_H-M   'P 1'
#
loop_
_entity.id
_entity.type
_entity.pdbx_description
1 polymer ?
#
loop_
_entity_poly.entity_id
_entity_poly.type
_entity_poly.pdbx_seq_one_letter_code
_entity_poly.pdbx_strand_id
1 'polypeptide(L)'
;MQSWQIGDVTITQLVELTFEGLDAFLPDATPEAVLPIDWLKPDFITPEGVLRFSIHALVIETPTKRIIVDTCVGNDKPRETFPDWHMLQTSFLDDLKSAGFTPESFDVVLCTHLHLDHVGWNTTLINGEWQPTFP
;
A
#
# COMPACT_ATOMS: atom_id res chain seq x y z
N MET A 1 3.75 8.00 -8.31
CA MET A 1 2.32 7.67 -8.47
C MET A 1 2.09 7.21 -9.90
N GLN A 2 1.45 6.07 -10.08
CA GLN A 2 1.07 5.52 -11.40
C GLN A 2 -0.45 5.53 -11.51
N SER A 3 -0.96 5.71 -12.73
CA SER A 3 -2.39 5.68 -13.00
C SER A 3 -2.68 4.99 -14.32
N TRP A 4 -3.78 4.24 -14.37
CA TRP A 4 -4.23 3.50 -15.55
C TRP A 4 -5.67 3.85 -15.86
N GLN A 5 -6.00 3.95 -17.16
CA GLN A 5 -7.35 4.13 -17.67
C GLN A 5 -7.84 2.85 -18.33
N ILE A 6 -8.97 2.32 -17.87
CA ILE A 6 -9.60 1.10 -18.43
C ILE A 6 -11.07 1.44 -18.72
N GLY A 7 -11.36 1.79 -19.97
CA GLY A 7 -12.67 2.33 -20.33
C GLY A 7 -12.96 3.61 -19.55
N ASP A 8 -14.07 3.66 -18.84
CA ASP A 8 -14.48 4.80 -18.01
C ASP A 8 -13.97 4.72 -16.55
N VAL A 9 -13.07 3.77 -16.25
CA VAL A 9 -12.51 3.57 -14.92
C VAL A 9 -11.07 4.03 -14.89
N THR A 10 -10.73 4.85 -13.89
CA THR A 10 -9.34 5.23 -13.59
C THR A 10 -8.88 4.50 -12.33
N ILE A 11 -7.68 3.92 -12.38
CA ILE A 11 -7.03 3.28 -11.23
C ILE A 11 -5.77 4.06 -10.93
N THR A 12 -5.64 4.56 -9.71
CA THR A 12 -4.45 5.30 -9.25
C THR A 12 -3.80 4.55 -8.10
N GLN A 13 -2.48 4.27 -8.23
CA GLN A 13 -1.69 3.65 -7.18
C GLN A 13 -1.12 4.72 -6.25
N LEU A 14 -1.35 4.54 -4.95
CA LEU A 14 -0.76 5.33 -3.87
C LEU A 14 0.13 4.45 -3.01
N VAL A 15 1.44 4.65 -3.13
CA VAL A 15 2.44 3.87 -2.39
C VAL A 15 2.65 4.50 -1.02
N GLU A 16 2.48 3.73 0.06
CA GLU A 16 2.83 4.15 1.41
C GLU A 16 4.31 3.93 1.68
N LEU A 17 4.81 2.73 1.35
CA LEU A 17 6.22 2.40 1.50
C LEU A 17 6.67 1.30 0.54
N THR A 18 7.97 1.29 0.29
CA THR A 18 8.65 0.21 -0.44
C THR A 18 9.75 -0.36 0.44
N PHE A 19 10.03 -1.63 0.29
CA PHE A 19 11.13 -2.30 1.00
C PHE A 19 11.72 -3.40 0.15
N GLU A 20 12.91 -3.86 0.53
CA GLU A 20 13.66 -4.92 -0.14
C GLU A 20 13.86 -6.11 0.82
N GLY A 21 13.96 -7.30 0.24
CA GLY A 21 14.06 -8.54 1.02
C GLY A 21 12.70 -9.17 1.29
N LEU A 22 12.57 -10.03 2.23
CA LEU A 22 11.49 -10.96 2.64
C LEU A 22 11.77 -12.40 2.22
N ASP A 23 13.02 -12.81 2.28
CA ASP A 23 13.43 -14.20 1.96
C ASP A 23 12.67 -15.25 2.78
N ALA A 24 12.23 -14.86 4.00
CA ALA A 24 11.40 -15.73 4.84
C ALA A 24 9.98 -15.97 4.26
N PHE A 25 9.45 -15.04 3.45
CA PHE A 25 8.13 -15.17 2.83
C PHE A 25 8.16 -15.91 1.50
N LEU A 26 9.25 -15.72 0.75
CA LEU A 26 9.45 -16.32 -0.57
C LEU A 26 10.83 -16.99 -0.64
N PRO A 27 11.06 -18.06 0.11
CA PRO A 27 12.39 -18.70 0.23
C PRO A 27 12.94 -19.23 -1.10
N ASP A 28 12.06 -19.53 -2.06
CA ASP A 28 12.47 -20.00 -3.39
C ASP A 28 12.82 -18.87 -4.37
N ALA A 29 12.57 -17.61 -4.01
CA ALA A 29 12.92 -16.45 -4.83
C ALA A 29 14.38 -16.03 -4.60
N THR A 30 15.30 -16.97 -4.78
CA THR A 30 16.74 -16.71 -4.65
C THR A 30 17.23 -15.82 -5.81
N PRO A 31 18.34 -15.09 -5.66
CA PRO A 31 18.93 -14.31 -6.75
C PRO A 31 19.11 -15.13 -8.04
N GLU A 32 19.55 -16.39 -7.93
CA GLU A 32 19.75 -17.30 -9.05
C GLU A 32 18.42 -17.61 -9.77
N ALA A 33 17.32 -17.68 -9.02
CA ALA A 33 16.00 -17.96 -9.59
C ALA A 33 15.36 -16.71 -10.24
N VAL A 34 15.55 -15.51 -9.66
CA VAL A 34 14.84 -14.30 -10.11
C VAL A 34 15.62 -13.49 -11.16
N LEU A 35 16.96 -13.48 -11.12
CA LEU A 35 17.79 -12.72 -12.06
C LEU A 35 17.57 -13.07 -13.55
N PRO A 36 17.27 -14.34 -13.92
CA PRO A 36 16.97 -14.68 -15.31
C PRO A 36 15.61 -14.17 -15.82
N ILE A 37 14.75 -13.68 -14.93
CA ILE A 37 13.38 -13.26 -15.27
C ILE A 37 13.39 -11.78 -15.67
N ASP A 38 13.40 -11.51 -16.97
CA ASP A 38 13.61 -10.16 -17.51
C ASP A 38 12.54 -9.14 -17.08
N TRP A 39 11.27 -9.54 -17.00
CA TRP A 39 10.17 -8.64 -16.65
C TRP A 39 10.17 -8.18 -15.19
N LEU A 40 10.96 -8.84 -14.31
CA LEU A 40 11.14 -8.36 -12.93
C LEU A 40 12.00 -7.09 -12.87
N LYS A 41 12.79 -6.82 -13.89
CA LYS A 41 13.74 -5.69 -13.95
C LYS A 41 13.12 -4.48 -14.62
N PRO A 42 13.41 -3.29 -14.14
CA PRO A 42 14.20 -2.96 -12.93
C PRO A 42 13.35 -2.82 -11.68
N ASP A 43 12.02 -2.99 -11.78
CA ASP A 43 11.07 -2.49 -10.77
C ASP A 43 10.85 -3.46 -9.61
N PHE A 44 10.93 -4.78 -9.85
CA PHE A 44 10.56 -5.80 -8.86
C PHE A 44 11.75 -6.51 -8.21
N ILE A 45 12.96 -6.29 -8.73
CA ILE A 45 14.22 -6.80 -8.15
C ILE A 45 15.31 -5.74 -8.24
N THR A 46 16.29 -5.83 -7.32
CA THR A 46 17.54 -5.08 -7.40
C THR A 46 18.47 -5.69 -8.47
N PRO A 47 19.57 -5.00 -8.87
CA PRO A 47 20.58 -5.57 -9.74
C PRO A 47 21.21 -6.87 -9.18
N GLU A 48 21.20 -7.04 -7.86
CA GLU A 48 21.72 -8.20 -7.15
C GLU A 48 20.69 -9.34 -7.02
N GLY A 49 19.43 -9.12 -7.47
CA GLY A 49 18.36 -10.12 -7.41
C GLY A 49 17.63 -10.18 -6.07
N VAL A 50 17.63 -9.09 -5.31
CA VAL A 50 16.80 -8.97 -4.11
C VAL A 50 15.41 -8.47 -4.53
N LEU A 51 14.36 -9.11 -4.01
CA LEU A 51 12.98 -8.71 -4.32
C LEU A 51 12.67 -7.32 -3.75
N ARG A 52 11.90 -6.54 -4.53
CA ARG A 52 11.32 -5.25 -4.13
C ARG A 52 9.83 -5.39 -3.94
N PHE A 53 9.36 -4.91 -2.81
CA PHE A 53 7.95 -4.90 -2.44
C PHE A 53 7.43 -3.49 -2.31
N SER A 54 6.14 -3.33 -2.61
CA SER A 54 5.41 -2.08 -2.47
C SER A 54 4.14 -2.33 -1.68
N ILE A 55 3.97 -1.61 -0.57
CA ILE A 55 2.69 -1.52 0.13
C ILE A 55 1.99 -0.28 -0.38
N HIS A 56 0.83 -0.45 -0.98
CA HIS A 56 0.11 0.62 -1.64
C HIS A 56 -1.40 0.39 -1.62
N ALA A 57 -2.13 1.48 -1.66
CA ALA A 57 -3.56 1.48 -1.92
C ALA A 57 -3.82 1.68 -3.42
N LEU A 58 -4.92 1.14 -3.92
CA LEU A 58 -5.44 1.47 -5.23
C LEU A 58 -6.72 2.31 -5.08
N VAL A 59 -6.70 3.50 -5.65
CA VAL A 59 -7.90 4.34 -5.78
C VAL A 59 -8.53 4.02 -7.13
N ILE A 60 -9.78 3.56 -7.08
CA ILE A 60 -10.57 3.24 -8.28
C ILE A 60 -11.68 4.27 -8.40
N GLU A 61 -11.65 5.02 -9.49
CA GLU A 61 -12.69 5.99 -9.86
C GLU A 61 -13.53 5.41 -11.01
N THR A 62 -14.80 5.22 -10.74
CA THR A 62 -15.80 4.85 -11.74
C THR A 62 -16.68 6.07 -12.04
N PRO A 63 -17.57 6.04 -13.04
CA PRO A 63 -18.51 7.15 -13.28
C PRO A 63 -19.42 7.49 -12.07
N THR A 64 -19.58 6.58 -11.11
CA THR A 64 -20.54 6.75 -10.01
C THR A 64 -19.97 6.52 -8.62
N LYS A 65 -18.76 5.95 -8.51
CA LYS A 65 -18.16 5.55 -7.23
C LYS A 65 -16.67 5.80 -7.20
N ARG A 66 -16.19 6.18 -6.01
CA ARG A 66 -14.77 6.20 -5.69
C ARG A 66 -14.50 5.16 -4.61
N ILE A 67 -13.60 4.25 -4.89
CA ILE A 67 -13.29 3.08 -4.06
C ILE A 67 -11.80 3.14 -3.70
N ILE A 68 -11.48 2.94 -2.44
CA ILE A 68 -10.09 2.64 -2.06
C ILE A 68 -9.97 1.14 -1.76
N VAL A 69 -8.99 0.51 -2.38
CA VAL A 69 -8.68 -0.91 -2.19
C VAL A 69 -7.39 -1.02 -1.42
N ASP A 70 -7.46 -1.67 -0.29
CA ASP A 70 -6.45 -1.79 0.75
C ASP A 70 -6.02 -0.43 1.33
N THR A 71 -5.73 -0.43 2.61
CA THR A 71 -5.44 0.79 3.35
C THR A 71 -4.08 0.72 4.06
N CYS A 72 -3.14 0.01 3.46
CA CYS A 72 -1.73 -0.02 3.83
C CYS A 72 -1.45 -0.34 5.32
N VAL A 73 -0.28 0.07 5.84
CA VAL A 73 0.18 -0.23 7.21
C VAL A 73 -0.42 0.72 8.25
N GLY A 74 -0.52 2.00 7.93
CA GLY A 74 -1.05 3.03 8.83
C GLY A 74 -0.10 3.45 9.95
N ASN A 75 -0.30 4.66 10.45
CA ASN A 75 0.51 5.27 11.51
C ASN A 75 0.06 4.87 12.92
N ASP A 76 0.94 5.09 13.89
CA ASP A 76 0.71 5.01 15.35
C ASP A 76 0.33 3.62 15.88
N LYS A 77 0.45 2.56 15.08
CA LYS A 77 0.03 1.23 15.47
C LYS A 77 1.15 0.45 16.17
N PRO A 78 0.90 -0.08 17.39
CA PRO A 78 1.86 -0.95 18.06
C PRO A 78 1.96 -2.30 17.32
N ARG A 79 3.15 -2.61 16.82
CA ARG A 79 3.45 -3.85 16.06
C ARG A 79 4.81 -4.38 16.45
N GLU A 80 4.99 -4.74 17.70
CA GLU A 80 6.28 -5.16 18.27
C GLU A 80 6.94 -6.33 17.54
N THR A 81 6.14 -7.21 16.92
CA THR A 81 6.64 -8.35 16.12
C THR A 81 7.13 -7.94 14.73
N PHE A 82 6.86 -6.70 14.30
CA PHE A 82 7.28 -6.13 13.02
C PHE A 82 7.96 -4.78 13.28
N PRO A 83 9.25 -4.76 13.70
CA PRO A 83 9.93 -3.55 14.15
C PRO A 83 9.89 -2.39 13.14
N ASP A 84 10.02 -2.68 11.85
CA ASP A 84 10.01 -1.67 10.78
C ASP A 84 8.64 -1.02 10.58
N TRP A 85 7.58 -1.63 11.11
CA TRP A 85 6.20 -1.14 11.01
C TRP A 85 5.63 -0.73 12.37
N HIS A 86 6.42 -0.87 13.43
CA HIS A 86 6.02 -0.49 14.79
C HIS A 86 5.96 1.02 14.94
N MET A 87 4.81 1.54 15.35
CA MET A 87 4.59 2.99 15.52
C MET A 87 5.02 3.81 14.29
N LEU A 88 4.78 3.25 13.11
CA LEU A 88 5.16 3.87 11.84
C LEU A 88 4.60 5.28 11.71
N GLN A 89 5.33 6.15 11.02
CA GLN A 89 4.94 7.52 10.69
C GLN A 89 5.23 7.76 9.21
N THR A 90 4.19 7.75 8.39
CA THR A 90 4.27 8.00 6.94
C THR A 90 3.45 9.21 6.56
N SER A 91 3.68 9.74 5.37
CA SER A 91 2.91 10.84 4.77
C SER A 91 1.67 10.37 3.99
N PHE A 92 1.26 9.12 4.12
CA PHE A 92 0.23 8.52 3.25
C PHE A 92 -1.05 9.37 3.09
N LEU A 93 -1.59 9.93 4.19
CA LEU A 93 -2.79 10.78 4.10
C LEU A 93 -2.52 12.13 3.41
N ASP A 94 -1.31 12.69 3.58
CA ASP A 94 -0.88 13.89 2.86
C ASP A 94 -0.65 13.60 1.37
N ASP A 95 -0.09 12.44 1.05
CA ASP A 95 0.10 11.98 -0.33
C ASP A 95 -1.24 11.71 -1.00
N LEU A 96 -2.20 11.10 -0.30
CA LEU A 96 -3.58 10.92 -0.73
C LEU A 96 -4.21 12.27 -1.09
N LYS A 97 -4.06 13.27 -0.20
CA LYS A 97 -4.55 14.62 -0.42
C LYS A 97 -3.85 15.32 -1.59
N SER A 98 -2.56 15.15 -1.71
CA SER A 98 -1.77 15.72 -2.82
C SER A 98 -2.14 15.11 -4.17
N ALA A 99 -2.62 13.86 -4.17
CA ALA A 99 -3.19 13.19 -5.33
C ALA A 99 -4.63 13.64 -5.68
N GLY A 100 -5.21 14.53 -4.88
CA GLY A 100 -6.56 15.07 -5.10
C GLY A 100 -7.67 14.28 -4.41
N PHE A 101 -7.33 13.41 -3.47
CA PHE A 101 -8.29 12.60 -2.71
C PHE A 101 -8.30 12.99 -1.24
N THR A 102 -9.45 12.93 -0.62
CA THR A 102 -9.58 13.02 0.85
C THR A 102 -10.31 11.78 1.37
N PRO A 103 -10.11 11.38 2.64
CA PRO A 103 -10.82 10.24 3.19
C PRO A 103 -12.35 10.30 2.99
N GLU A 104 -12.93 11.50 3.09
CA GLU A 104 -14.37 11.74 2.93
C GLU A 104 -14.83 11.60 1.47
N SER A 105 -13.91 11.59 0.52
CA SER A 105 -14.22 11.50 -0.91
C SER A 105 -14.49 10.07 -1.39
N PHE A 106 -14.31 9.05 -0.52
CA PHE A 106 -14.51 7.65 -0.87
C PHE A 106 -15.92 7.18 -0.50
N ASP A 107 -16.54 6.47 -1.42
CA ASP A 107 -17.83 5.80 -1.21
C ASP A 107 -17.67 4.41 -0.61
N VAL A 108 -16.51 3.76 -0.84
CA VAL A 108 -16.24 2.37 -0.45
C VAL A 108 -14.79 2.20 -0.05
N VAL A 109 -14.57 1.51 1.05
CA VAL A 109 -13.28 0.91 1.43
C VAL A 109 -13.39 -0.58 1.26
N LEU A 110 -12.48 -1.16 0.48
CA LEU A 110 -12.41 -2.59 0.23
C LEU A 110 -11.04 -3.10 0.67
N CYS A 111 -11.01 -4.11 1.52
CA CYS A 111 -9.78 -4.80 1.89
C CYS A 111 -9.74 -6.16 1.19
N THR A 112 -8.65 -6.43 0.46
CA THR A 112 -8.46 -7.73 -0.22
C THR A 112 -8.39 -8.86 0.80
N HIS A 113 -7.74 -8.60 1.93
CA HIS A 113 -7.67 -9.48 3.10
C HIS A 113 -7.29 -8.66 4.36
N LEU A 114 -7.23 -9.31 5.53
CA LEU A 114 -7.10 -8.63 6.81
C LEU A 114 -5.68 -8.70 7.42
N HIS A 115 -4.64 -8.85 6.60
CA HIS A 115 -3.29 -8.66 7.08
C HIS A 115 -3.04 -7.19 7.40
N LEU A 116 -2.09 -6.95 8.30
CA LEU A 116 -1.87 -5.64 8.92
C LEU A 116 -1.40 -4.53 7.95
N ASP A 117 -0.87 -4.90 6.81
CA ASP A 117 -0.43 -4.02 5.71
C ASP A 117 -1.55 -3.72 4.68
N HIS A 118 -2.77 -4.22 4.92
CA HIS A 118 -3.95 -3.98 4.07
C HIS A 118 -5.08 -3.24 4.78
N VAL A 119 -5.01 -3.10 6.11
CA VAL A 119 -6.09 -2.54 6.94
C VAL A 119 -5.65 -1.38 7.85
N GLY A 120 -4.41 -0.95 7.72
CA GLY A 120 -3.80 -0.01 8.66
C GLY A 120 -4.52 1.33 8.74
N TRP A 121 -4.72 1.99 7.64
CA TRP A 121 -5.44 3.26 7.59
C TRP A 121 -6.97 3.13 7.63
N ASN A 122 -7.53 1.95 7.91
CA ASN A 122 -8.96 1.88 8.26
C ASN A 122 -9.27 2.74 9.49
N THR A 123 -8.28 2.94 10.36
CA THR A 123 -8.41 3.81 11.54
C THR A 123 -7.22 4.75 11.69
N THR A 124 -7.48 5.96 12.16
CA THR A 124 -6.49 6.98 12.52
C THR A 124 -6.59 7.30 14.02
N LEU A 125 -5.45 7.53 14.66
CA LEU A 125 -5.40 7.93 16.07
C LEU A 125 -5.61 9.44 16.17
N ILE A 126 -6.73 9.88 16.78
CA ILE A 126 -7.07 11.29 16.96
C ILE A 126 -7.29 11.54 18.45
N ASN A 127 -6.49 12.41 19.05
CA ASN A 127 -6.56 12.75 20.48
C ASN A 127 -6.53 11.53 21.42
N GLY A 128 -5.79 10.47 21.04
CA GLY A 128 -5.66 9.24 21.83
C GLY A 128 -6.77 8.21 21.61
N GLU A 129 -7.68 8.44 20.68
CA GLU A 129 -8.77 7.53 20.33
C GLU A 129 -8.67 7.09 18.85
N TRP A 130 -8.91 5.79 18.62
CA TRP A 130 -8.99 5.26 17.26
C TRP A 130 -10.34 5.60 16.63
N GLN A 131 -10.31 6.31 15.52
CA GLN A 131 -11.49 6.69 14.75
C GLN A 131 -11.41 6.11 13.34
N PRO A 132 -12.56 5.82 12.68
CA PRO A 132 -12.54 5.49 11.25
C PRO A 132 -11.85 6.61 10.45
N THR A 133 -10.93 6.24 9.56
CA THR A 133 -10.27 7.20 8.66
C THR A 133 -11.21 7.59 7.52
N PHE A 134 -11.93 6.61 7.01
CA PHE A 134 -12.91 6.79 5.93
C PHE A 134 -14.31 6.71 6.52
N PRO A 135 -15.10 7.79 6.46
CA PRO A 135 -16.44 7.87 7.09
C PRO A 135 -17.50 7.05 6.34
#